data_9bf30641726cfbde749c33a0f864b325
#
_entry.id   9bf30641726cfbde749c33a0f864b325
#
_cell.length_a   1.000
_cell.length_b   1.000
_cell.length_c   1.000
_cell.angle_alpha   90.00
_cell.angle_beta   90.00
_cell.angle_gamma   90.00
#
_symmetry.space_group_name_H-M   'P 1'
#
loop_
_entity.id
_entity.type
_entity.pdbx_description
1 polymer ?
#
loop_
_entity_poly.entity_id
_entity_poly.type
_entity_poly.pdbx_seq_one_letter_code
_entity_poly.pdbx_strand_id
1 'polypeptide(L)'
;RPRMSQIYYKSKYYDYPIKPVNALLNLVPVEAVRCVLSYLAVKVRPPKSQETLEDYIVANYGRRLFDHFFKTYNEKVWGVPASAISADWGAQRIKGMSIFDAIWEPIRARFAGRRKGSAQVTSLIEEFQYPKYGPGQMWEVCTDKVRAEGTEVLMETRVERVTHSGGRADRVFARTKDGQALEF
;
A
#
# COMPACT_ATOMS: atom_id res chain seq x y z
N ARG A 1 -2.35 -2.86 -19.83
CA ARG A 1 -2.34 -4.31 -19.56
C ARG A 1 -3.14 -4.61 -18.32
N PRO A 2 -3.96 -5.69 -18.28
CA PRO A 2 -4.65 -6.12 -17.09
C PRO A 2 -3.64 -6.49 -16.01
N ARG A 3 -3.96 -6.17 -14.77
CA ARG A 3 -3.12 -6.51 -13.62
C ARG A 3 -3.32 -7.98 -13.26
N MET A 4 -2.24 -8.75 -13.32
CA MET A 4 -2.21 -10.13 -12.81
C MET A 4 -1.35 -10.16 -11.54
N SER A 5 -1.98 -9.95 -10.39
CA SER A 5 -1.29 -10.03 -9.10
C SER A 5 -2.08 -10.96 -8.19
N GLN A 6 -1.38 -11.82 -7.48
CA GLN A 6 -1.97 -12.78 -6.54
C GLN A 6 -1.13 -12.86 -5.26
N ILE A 7 -1.79 -13.12 -4.14
CA ILE A 7 -1.14 -13.40 -2.86
C ILE A 7 -1.13 -14.92 -2.68
N TYR A 8 0.07 -15.49 -2.51
CA TYR A 8 0.22 -16.89 -2.13
C TYR A 8 0.30 -17.02 -0.61
N TYR A 9 -0.68 -17.71 -0.01
CA TYR A 9 -0.75 -17.89 1.43
C TYR A 9 -1.35 -19.27 1.77
N LYS A 10 -0.68 -20.04 2.63
CA LYS A 10 -1.10 -21.40 3.06
C LYS A 10 -1.49 -22.28 1.88
N SER A 11 -0.61 -22.38 0.87
CA SER A 11 -0.78 -23.20 -0.34
C SER A 11 -2.01 -22.85 -1.19
N LYS A 12 -2.54 -21.63 -1.06
CA LYS A 12 -3.64 -21.10 -1.87
C LYS A 12 -3.31 -19.74 -2.45
N TYR A 13 -3.91 -19.42 -3.59
CA TYR A 13 -3.80 -18.13 -4.24
C TYR A 13 -5.03 -17.28 -3.94
N TYR A 14 -4.80 -16.04 -3.55
CA TYR A 14 -5.83 -15.03 -3.28
C TYR A 14 -5.68 -13.91 -4.28
N ASP A 15 -6.80 -13.37 -4.74
CA ASP A 15 -6.81 -12.22 -5.65
C ASP A 15 -6.14 -11.01 -4.98
N TYR A 16 -5.36 -10.27 -5.77
CA TYR A 16 -4.86 -8.96 -5.36
C TYR A 16 -5.34 -7.89 -6.35
N PRO A 17 -6.01 -6.85 -5.90
CA PRO A 17 -6.33 -6.53 -4.50
C PRO A 17 -7.20 -7.58 -3.81
N ILE A 18 -7.07 -7.70 -2.48
CA ILE A 18 -7.82 -8.70 -1.71
C ILE A 18 -9.31 -8.47 -1.89
N LYS A 19 -9.98 -9.42 -2.52
CA LYS A 19 -11.45 -9.45 -2.60
C LYS A 19 -11.97 -10.18 -1.37
N PRO A 20 -12.78 -9.54 -0.51
CA PRO A 20 -13.22 -10.15 0.75
C PRO A 20 -13.90 -11.51 0.58
N VAL A 21 -14.76 -11.65 -0.43
CA VAL A 21 -15.44 -12.92 -0.73
C VAL A 21 -14.43 -14.00 -1.14
N ASN A 22 -13.48 -13.70 -2.04
CA ASN A 22 -12.43 -14.64 -2.43
C ASN A 22 -11.56 -15.03 -1.23
N ALA A 23 -11.21 -14.06 -0.37
CA ALA A 23 -10.42 -14.31 0.84
C ALA A 23 -11.16 -15.25 1.80
N LEU A 24 -12.44 -14.99 2.08
CA LEU A 24 -13.23 -15.82 2.99
C LEU A 24 -13.49 -17.22 2.45
N LEU A 25 -13.78 -17.37 1.15
CA LEU A 25 -14.02 -18.68 0.52
C LEU A 25 -12.75 -19.56 0.48
N ASN A 26 -11.58 -18.94 0.37
CA ASN A 26 -10.30 -19.65 0.36
C ASN A 26 -9.75 -19.96 1.76
N LEU A 27 -10.27 -19.31 2.80
CA LEU A 27 -9.99 -19.69 4.18
C LEU A 27 -10.74 -20.96 4.57
N VAL A 28 -10.21 -21.69 5.58
CA VAL A 28 -10.95 -22.79 6.21
C VAL A 28 -12.24 -22.22 6.82
N PRO A 29 -13.40 -22.89 6.69
CA PRO A 29 -14.70 -22.34 7.14
C PRO A 29 -14.70 -21.81 8.57
N VAL A 30 -14.07 -22.51 9.50
CA VAL A 30 -13.95 -22.07 10.90
C VAL A 30 -13.18 -20.74 11.00
N GLU A 31 -12.13 -20.55 10.21
CA GLU A 31 -11.34 -19.34 10.23
C GLU A 31 -12.07 -18.17 9.54
N ALA A 32 -12.84 -18.46 8.49
CA ALA A 32 -13.71 -17.46 7.87
C ALA A 32 -14.74 -16.91 8.87
N VAL A 33 -15.39 -17.78 9.65
CA VAL A 33 -16.33 -17.38 10.71
C VAL A 33 -15.61 -16.54 11.78
N ARG A 34 -14.41 -16.94 12.22
CA ARG A 34 -13.61 -16.17 13.18
C ARG A 34 -13.23 -14.79 12.65
N CYS A 35 -12.91 -14.66 11.36
CA CYS A 35 -12.64 -13.37 10.73
C CYS A 35 -13.87 -12.45 10.77
N VAL A 36 -15.05 -12.99 10.44
CA VAL A 36 -16.31 -12.23 10.50
C VAL A 36 -16.63 -11.80 11.94
N LEU A 37 -16.53 -12.72 12.91
CA LEU A 37 -16.74 -12.36 14.32
C LEU A 37 -15.75 -11.30 14.82
N SER A 38 -14.47 -11.41 14.44
CA SER A 38 -13.45 -10.41 14.76
C SER A 38 -13.79 -9.04 14.17
N TYR A 39 -14.29 -8.99 12.94
CA TYR A 39 -14.75 -7.77 12.31
C TYR A 39 -15.97 -7.17 13.04
N LEU A 40 -16.97 -7.97 13.36
CA LEU A 40 -18.17 -7.53 14.10
C LEU A 40 -17.81 -7.00 15.49
N ALA A 41 -16.89 -7.68 16.20
CA ALA A 41 -16.42 -7.24 17.52
C ALA A 41 -15.81 -5.84 17.48
N VAL A 42 -15.02 -5.53 16.45
CA VAL A 42 -14.44 -4.19 16.26
C VAL A 42 -15.50 -3.15 15.90
N LYS A 43 -16.55 -3.51 15.16
CA LYS A 43 -17.66 -2.58 14.86
C LYS A 43 -18.51 -2.27 16.09
N VAL A 44 -18.69 -3.24 17.00
CA VAL A 44 -19.39 -3.03 18.29
C VAL A 44 -18.51 -2.25 19.27
N ARG A 45 -17.20 -2.50 19.28
CA ARG A 45 -16.24 -1.86 20.20
C ARG A 45 -15.01 -1.36 19.44
N PRO A 46 -15.13 -0.21 18.76
CA PRO A 46 -14.03 0.33 17.95
C PRO A 46 -12.83 0.71 18.84
N PRO A 47 -11.59 0.58 18.31
CA PRO A 47 -10.40 1.03 19.03
C PRO A 47 -10.46 2.56 19.27
N LYS A 48 -9.88 3.00 20.38
CA LYS A 48 -9.91 4.41 20.80
C LYS A 48 -9.00 5.31 19.96
N SER A 49 -7.95 4.75 19.38
CA SER A 49 -6.99 5.45 18.52
C SER A 49 -6.77 4.65 17.23
N GLN A 50 -6.40 5.35 16.16
CA GLN A 50 -6.02 4.78 14.86
C GLN A 50 -4.79 5.54 14.34
N GLU A 51 -3.71 5.55 15.12
CA GLU A 51 -2.49 6.28 14.78
C GLU A 51 -1.56 5.46 13.90
N THR A 52 -1.62 4.13 14.02
CA THR A 52 -0.75 3.23 13.27
C THR A 52 -1.49 2.52 12.15
N LEU A 53 -0.74 2.01 11.17
CA LEU A 53 -1.27 1.17 10.09
C LEU A 53 -1.99 -0.07 10.65
N GLU A 54 -1.44 -0.66 11.71
CA GLU A 54 -2.06 -1.79 12.41
C GLU A 54 -3.43 -1.41 12.94
N ASP A 55 -3.52 -0.32 13.70
CA ASP A 55 -4.78 0.15 14.28
C ASP A 55 -5.82 0.46 13.20
N TYR A 56 -5.38 1.14 12.13
CA TYR A 56 -6.25 1.46 10.99
C TYR A 56 -6.83 0.20 10.34
N ILE A 57 -5.98 -0.79 10.04
CA ILE A 57 -6.45 -2.03 9.40
C ILE A 57 -7.33 -2.83 10.36
N VAL A 58 -6.96 -2.94 11.63
CA VAL A 58 -7.76 -3.65 12.63
C VAL A 58 -9.14 -2.99 12.82
N ALA A 59 -9.21 -1.66 12.88
CA ALA A 59 -10.47 -0.92 12.99
C ALA A 59 -11.40 -1.14 11.80
N ASN A 60 -10.85 -1.32 10.62
CA ASN A 60 -11.64 -1.47 9.39
C ASN A 60 -11.96 -2.92 9.02
N TYR A 61 -11.08 -3.87 9.37
CA TYR A 61 -11.17 -5.26 8.90
C TYR A 61 -11.17 -6.32 10.01
N GLY A 62 -10.89 -5.93 11.25
CA GLY A 62 -10.75 -6.83 12.39
C GLY A 62 -9.35 -7.45 12.52
N ARG A 63 -8.99 -7.80 13.74
CA ARG A 63 -7.68 -8.37 14.11
C ARG A 63 -7.32 -9.62 13.30
N ARG A 64 -8.26 -10.54 13.14
CA ARG A 64 -7.99 -11.81 12.45
C ARG A 64 -7.60 -11.63 11.00
N LEU A 65 -8.27 -10.73 10.27
CA LEU A 65 -7.94 -10.48 8.87
C LEU A 65 -6.58 -9.75 8.74
N PHE A 66 -6.29 -8.83 9.69
CA PHE A 66 -4.98 -8.20 9.77
C PHE A 66 -3.87 -9.24 9.93
N ASP A 67 -3.99 -10.15 10.90
CA ASP A 67 -2.98 -11.17 11.17
C ASP A 67 -2.74 -12.11 9.98
N HIS A 68 -3.78 -12.45 9.22
CA HIS A 68 -3.67 -13.35 8.07
C HIS A 68 -3.04 -12.71 6.84
N PHE A 69 -3.45 -11.48 6.47
CA PHE A 69 -3.14 -10.94 5.15
C PHE A 69 -2.26 -9.69 5.19
N PHE A 70 -2.30 -8.91 6.25
CA PHE A 70 -1.63 -7.62 6.28
C PHE A 70 -0.33 -7.64 7.09
N LYS A 71 -0.32 -8.26 8.27
CA LYS A 71 0.82 -8.22 9.18
C LYS A 71 2.11 -8.66 8.51
N THR A 72 2.22 -9.92 8.19
CA THR A 72 3.45 -10.50 7.64
C THR A 72 3.86 -9.88 6.30
N TYR A 73 2.89 -9.53 5.46
CA TYR A 73 3.17 -8.88 4.19
C TYR A 73 3.79 -7.49 4.39
N ASN A 74 3.17 -6.65 5.21
CA ASN A 74 3.67 -5.29 5.46
C ASN A 74 5.03 -5.31 6.14
N GLU A 75 5.21 -6.17 7.15
CA GLU A 75 6.48 -6.32 7.87
C GLU A 75 7.62 -6.78 6.94
N LYS A 76 7.34 -7.68 5.99
CA LYS A 76 8.33 -8.08 4.97
C LYS A 76 8.69 -6.95 4.00
N VAL A 77 7.70 -6.21 3.54
CA VAL A 77 7.91 -5.15 2.53
C VAL A 77 8.63 -3.95 3.14
N TRP A 78 8.27 -3.56 4.34
CA TRP A 78 8.78 -2.35 4.98
C TRP A 78 9.96 -2.58 5.92
N GLY A 79 10.21 -3.83 6.32
CA GLY A 79 11.27 -4.17 7.29
C GLY A 79 11.01 -3.66 8.71
N VAL A 80 9.80 -3.15 8.99
CA VAL A 80 9.39 -2.63 10.29
C VAL A 80 7.98 -3.16 10.63
N PRO A 81 7.62 -3.27 11.93
CA PRO A 81 6.29 -3.71 12.32
C PRO A 81 5.23 -2.70 11.87
N ALA A 82 4.02 -3.19 11.56
CA ALA A 82 2.91 -2.36 11.10
C ALA A 82 2.49 -1.29 12.13
N SER A 83 2.78 -1.52 13.41
CA SER A 83 2.61 -0.56 14.51
C SER A 83 3.58 0.63 14.48
N ALA A 84 4.65 0.56 13.69
CA ALA A 84 5.59 1.67 13.48
C ALA A 84 5.30 2.49 12.21
N ILE A 85 4.28 2.12 11.44
CA ILE A 85 3.88 2.79 10.20
C ILE A 85 2.65 3.66 10.50
N SER A 86 2.61 4.89 9.99
CA SER A 86 1.46 5.80 10.18
C SER A 86 0.18 5.25 9.53
N ALA A 87 -0.95 5.47 10.18
CA ALA A 87 -2.28 5.16 9.66
C ALA A 87 -2.60 5.86 8.33
N ASP A 88 -2.07 7.06 8.11
CA ASP A 88 -2.27 7.84 6.87
C ASP A 88 -1.85 7.08 5.63
N TRP A 89 -0.78 6.29 5.73
CA TRP A 89 -0.33 5.44 4.63
C TRP A 89 -1.39 4.41 4.24
N GLY A 90 -2.03 3.77 5.23
CA GLY A 90 -3.14 2.83 5.02
C GLY A 90 -4.38 3.52 4.46
N ALA A 91 -4.75 4.66 5.05
CA ALA A 91 -5.92 5.43 4.65
C ALA A 91 -5.86 5.91 3.19
N GLN A 92 -4.67 6.27 2.69
CA GLN A 92 -4.49 6.67 1.30
C GLN A 92 -4.64 5.52 0.29
N ARG A 93 -4.27 4.29 0.67
CA ARG A 93 -4.20 3.13 -0.24
C ARG A 93 -5.37 2.16 -0.11
N ILE A 94 -6.03 2.12 1.05
CA ILE A 94 -7.07 1.14 1.37
C ILE A 94 -8.45 1.84 1.46
N LYS A 95 -8.60 3.01 0.84
CA LYS A 95 -9.87 3.75 0.84
C LYS A 95 -10.99 2.93 0.16
N GLY A 96 -12.14 2.85 0.83
CA GLY A 96 -13.40 2.42 0.23
C GLY A 96 -13.65 0.91 0.20
N MET A 97 -12.83 0.07 0.81
CA MET A 97 -13.14 -1.35 0.97
C MET A 97 -13.89 -1.63 2.29
N SER A 98 -15.20 -1.57 2.26
CA SER A 98 -16.02 -2.12 3.35
C SER A 98 -16.23 -3.62 3.11
N ILE A 99 -15.80 -4.46 4.07
CA ILE A 99 -16.10 -5.91 4.03
C ILE A 99 -17.61 -6.14 4.02
N PHE A 100 -18.35 -5.29 4.72
CA PHE A 100 -19.80 -5.38 4.78
C PHE A 100 -20.44 -5.14 3.42
N ASP A 101 -20.01 -4.10 2.70
CA ASP A 101 -20.51 -3.81 1.36
C ASP A 101 -20.12 -4.91 0.37
N ALA A 102 -18.88 -5.41 0.45
CA ALA A 102 -18.44 -6.50 -0.42
C ALA A 102 -19.18 -7.84 -0.20
N ILE A 103 -19.62 -8.13 1.01
CA ILE A 103 -20.42 -9.32 1.33
C ILE A 103 -21.91 -9.09 1.02
N TRP A 104 -22.41 -7.88 1.28
CA TRP A 104 -23.82 -7.56 1.19
C TRP A 104 -24.27 -7.14 -0.20
N GLU A 105 -23.39 -6.59 -1.00
CA GLU A 105 -23.69 -6.13 -2.36
C GLU A 105 -24.11 -7.28 -3.29
N PRO A 106 -23.43 -8.46 -3.32
CA PRO A 106 -23.90 -9.61 -4.08
C PRO A 106 -25.26 -10.14 -3.62
N ILE A 107 -25.53 -10.08 -2.32
CA ILE A 107 -26.82 -10.50 -1.73
C ILE A 107 -27.91 -9.50 -2.12
N ARG A 108 -27.66 -8.22 -1.96
CA ARG A 108 -28.57 -7.13 -2.40
C ARG A 108 -28.84 -7.16 -3.90
N ALA A 109 -27.80 -7.38 -4.71
CA ALA A 109 -27.95 -7.45 -6.17
C ALA A 109 -28.85 -8.60 -6.63
N ARG A 110 -28.95 -9.66 -5.83
CA ARG A 110 -29.83 -10.79 -6.09
C ARG A 110 -31.31 -10.50 -5.79
N PHE A 111 -31.59 -9.55 -4.88
CA PHE A 111 -32.95 -9.21 -4.44
C PHE A 111 -33.45 -7.85 -4.97
N ALA A 112 -32.55 -6.96 -5.33
CA ALA A 112 -32.88 -5.59 -5.77
C ALA A 112 -32.35 -5.31 -7.16
N GLY A 113 -32.96 -5.82 -8.21
CA GLY A 113 -32.62 -5.60 -9.64
C GLY A 113 -31.52 -4.56 -9.89
N ARG A 114 -30.63 -4.89 -10.77
CA ARG A 114 -29.39 -4.20 -11.20
C ARG A 114 -29.47 -2.67 -11.17
N ARG A 115 -29.12 -2.02 -10.08
CA ARG A 115 -28.79 -0.60 -10.03
C ARG A 115 -27.30 -0.43 -10.30
N LYS A 116 -26.97 0.12 -11.48
CA LYS A 116 -25.64 0.67 -11.81
C LYS A 116 -25.35 1.80 -10.84
N GLY A 117 -24.34 1.64 -9.98
CA GLY A 117 -23.91 2.68 -9.05
C GLY A 117 -23.03 2.15 -7.91
N SER A 118 -22.12 1.18 -8.18
CA SER A 118 -21.08 0.91 -7.19
C SER A 118 -20.05 2.03 -7.27
N ALA A 119 -19.82 2.70 -6.15
CA ALA A 119 -18.68 3.61 -6.02
C ALA A 119 -17.41 2.82 -6.34
N GLN A 120 -16.83 3.11 -7.50
CA GLN A 120 -15.60 2.47 -7.96
C GLN A 120 -14.51 2.82 -6.97
N VAL A 121 -14.00 1.82 -6.28
CA VAL A 121 -12.90 1.98 -5.32
C VAL A 121 -11.68 2.48 -6.08
N THR A 122 -11.40 3.76 -5.95
CA THR A 122 -10.41 4.51 -6.74
C THR A 122 -8.96 4.05 -6.47
N SER A 123 -8.72 3.18 -5.48
CA SER A 123 -7.38 2.72 -5.12
C SER A 123 -6.94 1.42 -5.79
N LEU A 124 -7.83 0.76 -6.52
CA LEU A 124 -7.58 -0.55 -7.13
C LEU A 124 -7.44 -0.40 -8.63
N ILE A 125 -6.22 -0.08 -9.07
CA ILE A 125 -5.89 -0.01 -10.50
C ILE A 125 -5.90 -1.43 -11.05
N GLU A 126 -6.88 -1.74 -11.89
CA GLU A 126 -7.01 -3.03 -12.58
C GLU A 126 -6.21 -3.10 -13.87
N GLU A 127 -5.95 -1.93 -14.49
CA GLU A 127 -5.16 -1.81 -15.71
C GLU A 127 -4.07 -0.75 -15.57
N PHE A 128 -2.92 -1.01 -16.16
CA PHE A 128 -1.79 -0.07 -16.18
C PHE A 128 -1.41 0.30 -17.61
N GLN A 129 -1.01 1.55 -17.77
CA GLN A 129 -0.10 1.93 -18.83
C GLN A 129 1.34 1.65 -18.35
N TYR A 130 2.06 0.81 -19.05
CA TYR A 130 3.40 0.40 -18.67
C TYR A 130 4.40 0.90 -19.71
N PRO A 131 5.45 1.65 -19.31
CA PRO A 131 6.47 2.11 -20.25
C PRO A 131 7.14 0.94 -20.96
N LYS A 132 7.52 1.12 -22.23
CA LYS A 132 8.10 0.06 -23.06
C LYS A 132 9.36 -0.57 -22.44
N TYR A 133 10.19 0.27 -21.81
CA TYR A 133 11.45 -0.12 -21.19
C TYR A 133 11.37 -0.23 -19.66
N GLY A 134 10.17 -0.33 -19.10
CA GLY A 134 9.95 -0.47 -17.67
C GLY A 134 9.77 0.85 -16.91
N PRO A 135 9.50 0.79 -15.59
CA PRO A 135 9.19 1.98 -14.79
C PRO A 135 10.37 2.95 -14.65
N GLY A 136 11.61 2.48 -14.85
CA GLY A 136 12.82 3.31 -14.84
C GLY A 136 12.88 4.33 -15.97
N GLN A 137 12.25 4.04 -17.11
CA GLN A 137 12.28 4.89 -18.32
C GLN A 137 11.90 6.36 -18.03
N MET A 138 10.94 6.60 -17.15
CA MET A 138 10.54 7.96 -16.79
C MET A 138 11.69 8.73 -16.13
N TRP A 139 12.43 8.09 -15.26
CA TRP A 139 13.55 8.68 -14.53
C TRP A 139 14.76 8.91 -15.44
N GLU A 140 15.04 7.98 -16.35
CA GLU A 140 16.08 8.11 -17.37
C GLU A 140 15.82 9.31 -18.27
N VAL A 141 14.61 9.43 -18.83
CA VAL A 141 14.19 10.57 -19.66
C VAL A 141 14.22 11.87 -18.87
N CYS A 142 13.83 11.86 -17.60
CA CYS A 142 13.89 13.04 -16.74
C CYS A 142 15.34 13.50 -16.54
N THR A 143 16.24 12.55 -16.25
CA THR A 143 17.68 12.80 -16.07
C THR A 143 18.31 13.40 -17.34
N ASP A 144 17.97 12.84 -18.50
CA ASP A 144 18.50 13.33 -19.79
C ASP A 144 18.04 14.77 -20.07
N LYS A 145 16.78 15.11 -19.78
CA LYS A 145 16.26 16.48 -19.92
C LYS A 145 16.97 17.45 -18.99
N VAL A 146 17.11 17.09 -17.72
CA VAL A 146 17.78 17.92 -16.71
C VAL A 146 19.23 18.19 -17.10
N ARG A 147 19.93 17.18 -17.60
CA ARG A 147 21.31 17.33 -18.13
C ARG A 147 21.37 18.23 -19.36
N ALA A 148 20.42 18.09 -20.27
CA ALA A 148 20.33 18.94 -21.47
C ALA A 148 20.12 20.43 -21.14
N GLU A 149 19.52 20.72 -19.97
CA GLU A 149 19.37 22.08 -19.43
C GLU A 149 20.63 22.56 -18.67
N GLY A 150 21.74 21.81 -18.70
CA GLY A 150 23.03 22.17 -18.09
C GLY A 150 23.15 21.79 -16.60
N THR A 151 22.18 21.07 -16.03
CA THR A 151 22.29 20.63 -14.64
C THR A 151 23.11 19.34 -14.56
N GLU A 152 24.08 19.30 -13.65
CA GLU A 152 24.84 18.09 -13.38
C GLU A 152 24.04 17.12 -12.52
N VAL A 153 24.03 15.85 -12.91
CA VAL A 153 23.39 14.76 -12.14
C VAL A 153 24.46 13.74 -11.75
N LEU A 154 24.85 13.77 -10.50
CA LEU A 154 25.87 12.89 -9.93
C LEU A 154 25.23 11.57 -9.47
N MET A 155 25.56 10.48 -10.17
CA MET A 155 25.14 9.13 -9.78
C MET A 155 26.11 8.55 -8.75
N GLU A 156 25.66 7.54 -8.01
CA GLU A 156 26.44 6.83 -6.97
C GLU A 156 27.11 7.79 -5.95
N THR A 157 26.46 8.94 -5.70
CA THR A 157 26.95 9.99 -4.81
C THR A 157 25.95 10.19 -3.67
N ARG A 158 26.36 9.88 -2.45
CA ARG A 158 25.54 9.95 -1.26
C ARG A 158 25.73 11.28 -0.56
N VAL A 159 24.66 12.05 -0.36
CA VAL A 159 24.67 13.22 0.51
C VAL A 159 24.74 12.76 1.97
N GLU A 160 25.76 13.26 2.70
CA GLU A 160 26.03 12.94 4.10
C GLU A 160 25.55 14.05 5.04
N ARG A 161 25.65 15.29 4.63
CA ARG A 161 25.29 16.46 5.46
C ARG A 161 24.91 17.65 4.59
N VAL A 162 23.93 18.41 5.06
CA VAL A 162 23.57 19.72 4.53
C VAL A 162 23.67 20.73 5.68
N THR A 163 24.39 21.82 5.48
CA THR A 163 24.35 22.95 6.40
C THR A 163 23.39 24.00 5.91
N HIS A 164 22.82 24.77 6.81
CA HIS A 164 21.86 25.81 6.48
C HIS A 164 21.98 27.00 7.44
N SER A 165 21.69 28.19 6.96
CA SER A 165 21.48 29.37 7.78
C SER A 165 20.31 30.18 7.23
N GLY A 166 19.57 30.84 8.10
CA GLY A 166 18.41 31.64 7.71
C GLY A 166 17.37 30.93 6.84
N GLY A 167 17.21 29.60 6.99
CA GLY A 167 16.27 28.79 6.21
C GLY A 167 16.73 28.42 4.79
N ARG A 168 17.97 28.72 4.42
CA ARG A 168 18.59 28.37 3.12
C ARG A 168 19.73 27.39 3.34
N ALA A 169 19.88 26.43 2.45
CA ALA A 169 21.03 25.53 2.42
C ALA A 169 22.28 26.34 2.00
N ASP A 170 23.37 26.19 2.76
CA ASP A 170 24.64 26.86 2.50
C ASP A 170 25.61 25.93 1.79
N ARG A 171 25.73 24.70 2.28
CA ARG A 171 26.64 23.71 1.73
C ARG A 171 26.06 22.33 1.77
N VAL A 172 26.45 21.51 0.81
CA VAL A 172 26.11 20.09 0.72
C VAL A 172 27.39 19.27 0.73
N PHE A 173 27.51 18.34 1.66
CA PHE A 173 28.63 17.41 1.74
C PHE A 173 28.16 16.04 1.26
N ALA A 174 28.89 15.50 0.30
CA ALA A 174 28.56 14.22 -0.31
C ALA A 174 29.80 13.32 -0.41
N ARG A 175 29.59 12.05 -0.62
CA ARG A 175 30.62 11.05 -0.84
C ARG A 175 30.27 10.17 -2.02
N THR A 176 31.21 10.01 -2.93
CA THR A 176 31.09 9.07 -4.04
C THR A 176 31.21 7.62 -3.56
N LYS A 177 30.81 6.66 -4.38
CA LYS A 177 30.97 5.23 -4.09
C LYS A 177 32.43 4.84 -3.84
N ASP A 178 33.38 5.51 -4.51
CA ASP A 178 34.82 5.26 -4.35
C ASP A 178 35.41 5.97 -3.12
N GLY A 179 34.57 6.60 -2.30
CA GLY A 179 34.97 7.24 -1.05
C GLY A 179 35.47 8.69 -1.16
N GLN A 180 35.46 9.30 -2.35
CA GLN A 180 35.84 10.68 -2.53
C GLN A 180 34.82 11.62 -1.87
N ALA A 181 35.31 12.55 -1.05
CA ALA A 181 34.47 13.60 -0.47
C ALA A 181 34.26 14.75 -1.48
N LEU A 182 33.04 15.22 -1.58
CA LEU A 182 32.61 16.35 -2.40
C LEU A 182 31.93 17.39 -1.53
N GLU A 183 32.11 18.65 -1.87
CA GLU A 183 31.45 19.81 -1.24
C GLU A 183 30.87 20.71 -2.34
N PHE A 184 29.62 21.15 -2.17
CA PHE A 184 28.88 22.03 -3.08
C PHE A 184 28.31 23.22 -2.33
#